data_b92c7d0a91f81ba15037b444f36791ce
#
_entry.id   b92c7d0a91f81ba15037b444f36791ce
#
_cell.length_a   1.000
_cell.length_b   1.000
_cell.length_c   1.000
_cell.angle_alpha   90.00
_cell.angle_beta   90.00
_cell.angle_gamma   90.00
#
_symmetry.space_group_name_H-M   'P 1'
#
loop_
_entity.id
_entity.type
_entity.pdbx_description
1 polymer ?
#
loop_
_entity_poly.entity_id
_entity_poly.type
_entity_poly.pdbx_seq_one_letter_code
_entity_poly.pdbx_strand_id
1 'polypeptide(L)'
;TVDAINNYYAATYDAYGNYIADANAVWTSANLFTNATAIGGTTTTFALTATNITGAGSLTATFGGFNDTISPITMTVGALNSLVIRNAAANGGSAVAALSQAAGASANLYAAGYDSYGNFIGDQTAVWTSTGVFTNGVTIQGTVSPFVVTATNTTATGTITATFGGKSASINPVTITAGAIASVNIRNAANNGGSAPA
;
A
#
# COMPACT_ATOMS: atom_id res chain seq x y z
N THR A 1 15.21 -5.71 7.35
CA THR A 1 13.79 -5.57 6.93
C THR A 1 12.89 -5.52 8.14
N VAL A 2 11.74 -4.87 8.03
CA VAL A 2 10.63 -5.15 8.96
C VAL A 2 10.32 -6.65 8.87
N ASP A 3 9.70 -7.25 9.88
CA ASP A 3 9.52 -8.69 10.07
C ASP A 3 10.79 -9.48 10.46
N ALA A 4 12.00 -8.96 10.27
CA ALA A 4 13.20 -9.65 10.72
C ALA A 4 13.39 -9.48 12.24
N ILE A 5 13.70 -10.58 12.92
CA ILE A 5 14.03 -10.58 14.35
C ILE A 5 15.55 -10.51 14.48
N ASN A 6 16.04 -9.47 15.17
CA ASN A 6 17.45 -9.36 15.55
C ASN A 6 17.56 -9.36 17.07
N ASN A 7 18.39 -10.24 17.61
CA ASN A 7 18.64 -10.32 19.05
C ASN A 7 19.83 -9.43 19.44
N TYR A 8 19.62 -8.61 20.46
CA TYR A 8 20.63 -7.74 21.07
C TYR A 8 20.82 -8.10 22.53
N TYR A 9 22.04 -7.90 23.04
CA TYR A 9 22.46 -8.22 24.40
C TYR A 9 23.14 -6.99 24.99
N ALA A 10 22.89 -6.72 26.26
CA ALA A 10 23.57 -5.65 27.01
C ALA A 10 24.76 -6.25 27.76
N ALA A 11 25.93 -6.26 27.14
CA ALA A 11 27.15 -6.75 27.75
C ALA A 11 27.73 -5.71 28.72
N THR A 12 28.13 -6.13 29.92
CA THR A 12 28.78 -5.29 30.92
C THR A 12 30.28 -5.56 31.00
N TYR A 13 31.06 -4.51 31.27
CA TYR A 13 32.52 -4.56 31.34
C TYR A 13 33.03 -3.83 32.58
N ASP A 14 34.18 -4.26 33.10
CA ASP A 14 34.88 -3.54 34.16
C ASP A 14 35.64 -2.31 33.64
N ALA A 15 36.30 -1.58 34.55
CA ALA A 15 37.07 -0.38 34.21
C ALA A 15 38.31 -0.66 33.31
N TYR A 16 38.69 -1.90 33.14
CA TYR A 16 39.78 -2.35 32.29
C TYR A 16 39.36 -2.93 30.96
N GLY A 17 38.01 -2.95 30.71
CA GLY A 17 37.42 -3.50 29.48
C GLY A 17 37.22 -5.02 29.49
N ASN A 18 37.34 -5.66 30.64
CA ASN A 18 37.06 -7.10 30.72
C ASN A 18 35.54 -7.34 30.80
N TYR A 19 35.05 -8.29 30.01
CA TYR A 19 33.65 -8.70 30.03
C TYR A 19 33.30 -9.31 31.39
N ILE A 20 32.18 -8.88 31.96
CA ILE A 20 31.65 -9.38 33.23
C ILE A 20 30.49 -10.34 32.98
N ALA A 21 29.42 -9.88 32.37
CA ALA A 21 28.22 -10.67 32.08
C ALA A 21 27.27 -9.90 31.13
N ASP A 22 26.31 -10.62 30.55
CA ASP A 22 25.13 -10.00 29.93
C ASP A 22 24.18 -9.54 31.05
N ALA A 23 23.75 -8.29 30.99
CA ALA A 23 22.92 -7.66 32.00
C ALA A 23 21.45 -7.69 31.66
N ASN A 24 20.61 -7.77 32.68
CA ASN A 24 19.20 -7.49 32.59
C ASN A 24 18.96 -5.98 32.41
N ALA A 25 19.02 -5.51 31.17
CA ALA A 25 18.89 -4.08 30.85
C ALA A 25 17.45 -3.65 30.59
N VAL A 26 17.16 -2.40 30.89
CA VAL A 26 15.96 -1.72 30.39
C VAL A 26 16.23 -1.26 28.96
N TRP A 27 15.36 -1.66 28.04
CA TRP A 27 15.48 -1.33 26.63
C TRP A 27 14.50 -0.24 26.23
N THR A 28 14.98 0.74 25.48
CA THR A 28 14.14 1.80 24.89
C THR A 28 14.51 1.98 23.42
N SER A 29 13.56 2.43 22.61
CA SER A 29 13.80 2.73 21.20
C SER A 29 13.21 4.05 20.76
N ALA A 30 13.76 4.62 19.70
CA ALA A 30 13.18 5.74 18.98
C ALA A 30 13.06 5.40 17.50
N ASN A 31 11.92 5.79 16.87
CA ASN A 31 11.62 5.67 15.45
C ASN A 31 11.69 4.25 14.85
N LEU A 32 11.71 3.18 15.64
CA LEU A 32 11.68 1.80 15.15
C LEU A 32 10.27 1.19 15.12
N PHE A 33 9.35 1.77 15.87
CA PHE A 33 7.96 1.35 15.96
C PHE A 33 7.03 2.52 15.65
N THR A 34 5.85 2.23 15.11
CA THR A 34 4.83 3.25 14.78
C THR A 34 4.37 4.08 15.99
N ASN A 35 4.54 3.55 17.20
CA ASN A 35 4.35 4.26 18.45
C ASN A 35 5.64 4.11 19.26
N ALA A 36 6.48 5.15 19.27
CA ALA A 36 7.71 5.20 20.06
C ALA A 36 7.39 4.93 21.53
N THR A 37 7.61 3.72 22.00
CA THR A 37 7.36 3.34 23.38
C THR A 37 8.59 2.61 23.91
N ALA A 38 8.87 2.78 25.20
CA ALA A 38 9.77 1.91 25.91
C ALA A 38 9.32 0.45 25.66
N ILE A 39 10.19 -0.36 25.11
CA ILE A 39 9.88 -1.71 24.64
C ILE A 39 9.78 -2.70 25.81
N GLY A 40 9.42 -2.20 26.95
CA GLY A 40 8.93 -2.90 28.12
C GLY A 40 9.82 -4.02 28.65
N GLY A 41 10.12 -3.92 29.93
CA GLY A 41 10.74 -4.97 30.71
C GLY A 41 12.26 -4.93 30.73
N THR A 42 12.80 -5.56 31.76
CA THR A 42 14.23 -5.75 31.94
C THR A 42 14.57 -7.16 31.45
N THR A 43 15.38 -7.27 30.41
CA THR A 43 15.77 -8.57 29.83
C THR A 43 17.26 -8.61 29.50
N THR A 44 17.86 -9.81 29.56
CA THR A 44 19.23 -10.04 29.10
C THR A 44 19.31 -10.08 27.58
N THR A 45 18.23 -10.49 26.91
CA THR A 45 18.13 -10.54 25.45
C THR A 45 16.95 -9.71 25.00
N PHE A 46 17.20 -8.79 24.08
CA PHE A 46 16.15 -8.02 23.43
C PHE A 46 15.98 -8.46 21.97
N ALA A 47 14.80 -9.01 21.65
CA ALA A 47 14.43 -9.38 20.29
C ALA A 47 13.77 -8.18 19.59
N LEU A 48 14.51 -7.51 18.70
CA LEU A 48 13.99 -6.38 17.93
C LEU A 48 13.21 -6.90 16.72
N THR A 49 11.92 -6.57 16.67
CA THR A 49 11.06 -6.70 15.48
C THR A 49 10.48 -5.32 15.16
N ALA A 50 11.21 -4.53 14.39
CA ALA A 50 10.78 -3.17 14.06
C ALA A 50 9.70 -3.18 12.97
N THR A 51 8.72 -2.27 13.09
CA THR A 51 7.56 -2.18 12.19
C THR A 51 7.57 -0.90 11.35
N ASN A 52 8.39 0.09 11.71
CA ASN A 52 8.45 1.38 11.05
C ASN A 52 9.70 1.50 10.17
N ILE A 53 9.52 1.95 8.93
CA ILE A 53 10.60 2.19 7.97
C ILE A 53 10.96 3.68 7.83
N THR A 54 10.26 4.59 8.52
CA THR A 54 10.46 6.03 8.36
C THR A 54 11.69 6.50 9.14
N GLY A 55 12.78 6.73 8.42
CA GLY A 55 14.00 7.33 8.95
C GLY A 55 14.96 6.36 9.64
N ALA A 56 15.90 6.93 10.36
CA ALA A 56 16.84 6.19 11.19
C ALA A 56 16.33 6.10 12.62
N GLY A 57 16.25 4.88 13.14
CA GLY A 57 15.90 4.63 14.54
C GLY A 57 17.11 4.40 15.43
N SER A 58 16.85 4.25 16.73
CA SER A 58 17.87 3.88 17.71
C SER A 58 17.32 2.88 18.73
N LEU A 59 18.21 2.11 19.32
CA LEU A 59 17.96 1.19 20.41
C LEU A 59 18.93 1.48 21.53
N THR A 60 18.44 1.71 22.74
CA THR A 60 19.25 2.01 23.93
C THR A 60 19.02 0.94 24.99
N ALA A 61 20.11 0.43 25.54
CA ALA A 61 20.12 -0.44 26.73
C ALA A 61 20.59 0.38 27.93
N THR A 62 19.93 0.24 29.08
CA THR A 62 20.29 0.93 30.35
C THR A 62 20.37 -0.08 31.49
N PHE A 63 21.49 -0.09 32.20
CA PHE A 63 21.71 -0.94 33.37
C PHE A 63 22.66 -0.29 34.39
N GLY A 64 22.31 -0.30 35.67
CA GLY A 64 23.16 0.19 36.75
C GLY A 64 23.57 1.67 36.64
N GLY A 65 22.78 2.51 35.98
CA GLY A 65 23.09 3.92 35.74
C GLY A 65 23.95 4.16 34.48
N PHE A 66 24.36 3.11 33.78
CA PHE A 66 25.07 3.17 32.49
C PHE A 66 24.11 2.90 31.34
N ASN A 67 24.39 3.48 30.18
CA ASN A 67 23.64 3.20 28.97
C ASN A 67 24.57 3.11 27.75
N ASP A 68 24.10 2.39 26.74
CA ASP A 68 24.69 2.37 25.40
C ASP A 68 23.59 2.39 24.34
N THR A 69 23.89 2.97 23.18
CA THR A 69 22.90 3.20 22.12
C THR A 69 23.47 2.79 20.75
N ILE A 70 22.71 1.96 20.06
CA ILE A 70 22.93 1.68 18.64
C ILE A 70 22.14 2.68 17.81
N SER A 71 22.85 3.47 16.99
CA SER A 71 22.24 4.45 16.07
C SER A 71 23.22 4.75 14.92
N PRO A 72 22.76 4.85 13.66
CA PRO A 72 21.39 4.64 13.20
C PRO A 72 21.05 3.17 12.99
N ILE A 73 19.80 2.79 13.27
CA ILE A 73 19.20 1.52 12.83
C ILE A 73 18.28 1.83 11.66
N THR A 74 18.60 1.32 10.48
CA THR A 74 17.80 1.51 9.27
C THR A 74 16.96 0.26 8.98
N MET A 75 15.66 0.45 8.77
CA MET A 75 14.73 -0.61 8.40
C MET A 75 14.29 -0.45 6.95
N THR A 76 14.14 -1.56 6.26
CA THR A 76 13.60 -1.63 4.89
C THR A 76 12.22 -2.28 4.93
N VAL A 77 11.40 -2.01 3.91
CA VAL A 77 10.06 -2.62 3.77
C VAL A 77 10.11 -4.15 3.82
N GLY A 78 9.06 -4.75 4.33
CA GLY A 78 8.84 -6.19 4.36
C GLY A 78 8.33 -6.74 3.01
N ALA A 79 7.90 -8.00 3.04
CA ALA A 79 7.30 -8.65 1.87
C ALA A 79 5.91 -8.08 1.56
N LEU A 80 5.49 -8.15 0.29
CA LEU A 80 4.17 -7.71 -0.14
C LEU A 80 3.08 -8.50 0.60
N ASN A 81 2.23 -7.78 1.31
CA ASN A 81 1.09 -8.33 2.03
C ASN A 81 -0.26 -7.94 1.46
N SER A 82 -0.40 -6.72 0.95
CA SER A 82 -1.67 -6.22 0.41
C SER A 82 -1.47 -5.27 -0.77
N LEU A 83 -2.54 -5.09 -1.56
CA LEU A 83 -2.65 -4.06 -2.59
C LEU A 83 -3.79 -3.09 -2.25
N VAL A 84 -3.62 -1.83 -2.65
CA VAL A 84 -4.66 -0.81 -2.64
C VAL A 84 -4.63 -0.08 -3.97
N ILE A 85 -5.78 0.10 -4.61
CA ILE A 85 -5.87 0.91 -5.83
C ILE A 85 -5.96 2.39 -5.43
N ARG A 86 -5.07 3.22 -6.00
CA ARG A 86 -5.00 4.66 -5.72
C ARG A 86 -5.10 5.49 -7.01
N ASN A 87 -5.50 6.75 -6.88
CA ASN A 87 -5.64 7.68 -8.01
C ASN A 87 -4.39 8.55 -8.26
N ALA A 88 -3.32 8.36 -7.51
CA ALA A 88 -2.03 8.99 -7.76
C ALA A 88 -0.89 8.05 -7.38
N ALA A 89 0.28 8.23 -8.04
CA ALA A 89 1.49 7.44 -7.83
C ALA A 89 2.14 7.64 -6.46
N ALA A 90 3.07 6.76 -6.12
CA ALA A 90 3.96 6.84 -4.96
C ALA A 90 3.21 7.04 -3.63
N ASN A 91 2.17 6.25 -3.41
CA ASN A 91 1.28 6.35 -2.24
C ASN A 91 0.51 7.69 -2.14
N GLY A 92 0.50 8.46 -3.21
CA GLY A 92 -0.21 9.73 -3.29
C GLY A 92 -1.72 9.57 -3.48
N GLY A 93 -2.43 10.69 -3.49
CA GLY A 93 -3.88 10.73 -3.70
C GLY A 93 -4.66 9.94 -2.64
N SER A 94 -5.80 9.39 -3.07
CA SER A 94 -6.70 8.61 -2.21
C SER A 94 -6.86 7.17 -2.71
N ALA A 95 -7.20 6.26 -1.80
CA ALA A 95 -7.67 4.94 -2.18
C ALA A 95 -9.00 5.04 -2.94
N VAL A 96 -9.14 4.27 -4.01
CA VAL A 96 -10.32 4.29 -4.89
C VAL A 96 -11.16 3.04 -4.62
N ALA A 97 -12.20 3.18 -3.80
CA ALA A 97 -13.15 2.10 -3.53
C ALA A 97 -14.27 2.03 -4.57
N ALA A 98 -14.63 3.17 -5.16
CA ALA A 98 -15.63 3.30 -6.22
C ALA A 98 -15.16 4.32 -7.27
N LEU A 99 -15.57 4.15 -8.52
CA LEU A 99 -15.21 5.05 -9.62
C LEU A 99 -16.48 5.41 -10.41
N SER A 100 -16.71 6.71 -10.61
CA SER A 100 -17.73 7.21 -11.53
C SER A 100 -17.08 8.17 -12.52
N GLN A 101 -17.23 7.90 -13.81
CA GLN A 101 -16.69 8.79 -14.86
C GLN A 101 -17.58 8.79 -16.11
N ALA A 102 -17.49 9.84 -16.90
CA ALA A 102 -18.17 9.93 -18.18
C ALA A 102 -17.47 9.04 -19.23
N ALA A 103 -18.25 8.49 -20.16
CA ALA A 103 -17.70 7.77 -21.32
C ALA A 103 -16.74 8.68 -22.09
N GLY A 104 -15.57 8.14 -22.44
CA GLY A 104 -14.48 8.87 -23.09
C GLY A 104 -13.55 9.64 -22.15
N ALA A 105 -13.91 9.85 -20.88
CA ALA A 105 -12.98 10.38 -19.90
C ALA A 105 -11.94 9.32 -19.49
N SER A 106 -10.77 9.78 -19.05
CA SER A 106 -9.68 8.91 -18.62
C SER A 106 -9.32 9.14 -17.15
N ALA A 107 -8.98 8.08 -16.44
CA ALA A 107 -8.45 8.12 -15.08
C ALA A 107 -7.22 7.21 -14.96
N ASN A 108 -6.19 7.69 -14.28
CA ASN A 108 -5.02 6.87 -13.95
C ASN A 108 -5.24 6.16 -12.61
N LEU A 109 -4.99 4.86 -12.59
CA LEU A 109 -5.06 4.03 -11.40
C LEU A 109 -3.71 3.35 -11.16
N TYR A 110 -3.33 3.26 -9.90
CA TYR A 110 -2.06 2.69 -9.43
C TYR A 110 -2.33 1.58 -8.43
N ALA A 111 -1.69 0.44 -8.59
CA ALA A 111 -1.75 -0.66 -7.64
C ALA A 111 -0.65 -0.48 -6.59
N ALA A 112 -0.92 0.25 -5.53
CA ALA A 112 0.03 0.47 -4.44
C ALA A 112 0.18 -0.79 -3.58
N GLY A 113 1.41 -1.28 -3.42
CA GLY A 113 1.75 -2.43 -2.60
C GLY A 113 2.16 -2.02 -1.17
N TYR A 114 1.76 -2.83 -0.20
CA TYR A 114 2.07 -2.62 1.21
C TYR A 114 2.53 -3.92 1.87
N ASP A 115 3.41 -3.80 2.86
CA ASP A 115 3.81 -4.91 3.72
C ASP A 115 2.77 -5.19 4.83
N SER A 116 3.07 -6.12 5.73
CA SER A 116 2.18 -6.54 6.82
C SER A 116 1.92 -5.44 7.86
N TYR A 117 2.77 -4.40 7.90
CA TYR A 117 2.64 -3.26 8.82
C TYR A 117 2.08 -2.01 8.14
N GLY A 118 1.70 -2.10 6.86
CA GLY A 118 1.16 -0.98 6.10
C GLY A 118 2.22 -0.03 5.53
N ASN A 119 3.50 -0.42 5.53
CA ASN A 119 4.54 0.35 4.88
C ASN A 119 4.41 0.22 3.35
N PHE A 120 4.47 1.34 2.65
CA PHE A 120 4.40 1.36 1.19
C PHE A 120 5.67 0.77 0.57
N ILE A 121 5.49 -0.26 -0.26
CA ILE A 121 6.58 -0.94 -0.97
C ILE A 121 6.89 -0.26 -2.31
N GLY A 122 5.83 0.17 -3.00
CA GLY A 122 5.92 0.75 -4.35
C GLY A 122 4.63 0.53 -5.13
N ASP A 123 4.49 1.25 -6.24
CA ASP A 123 3.44 0.98 -7.22
C ASP A 123 3.82 -0.28 -8.01
N GLN A 124 2.92 -1.27 -8.02
CA GLN A 124 3.15 -2.57 -8.62
C GLN A 124 2.69 -2.58 -10.08
N THR A 125 3.45 -3.24 -10.93
CA THR A 125 3.05 -3.55 -12.31
C THR A 125 2.01 -4.69 -12.27
N ALA A 126 0.77 -4.36 -11.94
CA ALA A 126 -0.29 -5.32 -11.73
C ALA A 126 -0.96 -5.77 -13.04
N VAL A 127 -1.48 -6.98 -13.04
CA VAL A 127 -2.44 -7.44 -14.06
C VAL A 127 -3.79 -6.84 -13.72
N TRP A 128 -4.41 -6.16 -14.70
CA TRP A 128 -5.70 -5.52 -14.54
C TRP A 128 -6.79 -6.29 -15.30
N THR A 129 -7.91 -6.51 -14.65
CA THR A 129 -9.10 -7.13 -15.22
C THR A 129 -10.34 -6.31 -14.92
N SER A 130 -11.38 -6.44 -15.72
CA SER A 130 -12.68 -5.79 -15.45
C SER A 130 -13.85 -6.68 -15.81
N THR A 131 -14.99 -6.38 -15.20
CA THR A 131 -16.31 -6.93 -15.55
C THR A 131 -17.31 -5.81 -15.68
N GLY A 132 -18.19 -5.85 -16.69
CA GLY A 132 -19.29 -4.89 -16.88
C GLY A 132 -18.89 -3.48 -17.35
N VAL A 133 -17.61 -3.09 -17.33
CA VAL A 133 -17.14 -1.74 -17.67
C VAL A 133 -16.76 -1.61 -19.14
N PHE A 134 -16.26 -2.69 -19.73
CA PHE A 134 -15.85 -2.78 -21.12
C PHE A 134 -16.67 -3.86 -21.82
N THR A 135 -16.84 -3.73 -23.13
CA THR A 135 -17.78 -4.53 -23.94
C THR A 135 -17.49 -6.04 -23.94
N ASN A 136 -16.31 -6.46 -23.57
CA ASN A 136 -15.95 -7.87 -23.42
C ASN A 136 -15.04 -7.98 -22.19
N GLY A 137 -15.52 -8.55 -21.11
CA GLY A 137 -14.80 -8.75 -19.83
C GLY A 137 -13.48 -9.48 -19.97
N VAL A 138 -12.47 -8.81 -20.52
CA VAL A 138 -11.16 -9.34 -20.84
C VAL A 138 -10.13 -8.54 -20.03
N THR A 139 -9.01 -9.16 -19.74
CA THR A 139 -7.79 -8.50 -19.30
C THR A 139 -7.56 -7.22 -20.11
N ILE A 140 -7.78 -6.08 -19.50
CA ILE A 140 -7.93 -4.81 -20.20
C ILE A 140 -6.58 -4.26 -20.66
N GLN A 141 -5.53 -4.66 -20.02
CA GLN A 141 -4.14 -4.39 -20.37
C GLN A 141 -3.28 -5.45 -19.68
N GLY A 142 -2.12 -5.73 -20.26
CA GLY A 142 -1.12 -6.57 -19.62
C GLY A 142 -0.68 -6.00 -18.26
N THR A 143 0.46 -6.39 -17.80
CA THR A 143 1.06 -5.93 -16.56
C THR A 143 1.53 -4.49 -16.71
N VAL A 144 0.83 -3.51 -16.11
CA VAL A 144 1.11 -2.07 -16.24
C VAL A 144 0.98 -1.29 -14.93
N SER A 145 1.69 -0.16 -14.86
CA SER A 145 1.51 0.90 -13.87
C SER A 145 1.91 2.24 -14.50
N PRO A 146 1.04 3.25 -14.59
CA PRO A 146 -0.39 3.24 -14.19
C PRO A 146 -1.27 2.43 -15.16
N PHE A 147 -2.44 2.01 -14.67
CA PHE A 147 -3.53 1.57 -15.52
C PHE A 147 -4.40 2.78 -15.90
N VAL A 148 -4.55 3.02 -17.21
CA VAL A 148 -5.38 4.10 -17.71
C VAL A 148 -6.78 3.58 -18.03
N VAL A 149 -7.78 3.98 -17.24
CA VAL A 149 -9.18 3.66 -17.51
C VAL A 149 -9.75 4.67 -18.49
N THR A 150 -10.13 4.19 -19.68
CA THR A 150 -10.92 4.96 -20.66
C THR A 150 -12.10 4.10 -21.10
N ALA A 151 -13.19 4.13 -20.34
CA ALA A 151 -14.35 3.33 -20.63
C ALA A 151 -15.30 4.04 -21.59
N THR A 152 -15.87 3.31 -22.54
CA THR A 152 -16.81 3.83 -23.54
C THR A 152 -18.22 3.28 -23.38
N ASN A 153 -18.37 2.21 -22.59
CA ASN A 153 -19.67 1.56 -22.37
C ASN A 153 -20.40 2.21 -21.18
N THR A 154 -21.63 2.66 -21.42
CA THR A 154 -22.49 3.26 -20.38
C THR A 154 -23.43 2.26 -19.71
N THR A 155 -23.24 0.96 -19.92
CA THR A 155 -24.06 -0.04 -19.27
C THR A 155 -23.63 -0.25 -17.82
N ALA A 156 -24.60 -0.13 -16.93
CA ALA A 156 -24.60 -0.66 -15.57
C ALA A 156 -23.32 -0.43 -14.70
N THR A 157 -23.25 -1.20 -13.66
CA THR A 157 -22.11 -1.21 -12.72
C THR A 157 -21.15 -2.33 -13.08
N GLY A 158 -19.86 -2.04 -12.97
CA GLY A 158 -18.79 -3.02 -13.20
C GLY A 158 -17.79 -3.04 -12.06
N THR A 159 -16.75 -3.86 -12.24
CA THR A 159 -15.63 -3.96 -11.30
C THR A 159 -14.32 -3.86 -12.07
N ILE A 160 -13.32 -3.21 -11.50
CA ILE A 160 -11.92 -3.23 -11.96
C ILE A 160 -11.09 -3.87 -10.86
N THR A 161 -10.27 -4.85 -11.22
CA THR A 161 -9.41 -5.57 -10.26
C THR A 161 -7.95 -5.51 -10.71
N ALA A 162 -7.06 -5.17 -9.79
CA ALA A 162 -5.62 -5.27 -9.92
C ALA A 162 -5.11 -6.50 -9.18
N THR A 163 -4.22 -7.28 -9.80
CA THR A 163 -3.61 -8.48 -9.19
C THR A 163 -2.10 -8.46 -9.38
N PHE A 164 -1.35 -8.67 -8.30
CA PHE A 164 0.11 -8.77 -8.31
C PHE A 164 0.61 -9.59 -7.12
N GLY A 165 1.59 -10.46 -7.33
CA GLY A 165 2.22 -11.25 -6.26
C GLY A 165 1.22 -12.09 -5.43
N GLY A 166 0.14 -12.60 -6.04
CA GLY A 166 -0.91 -13.36 -5.36
C GLY A 166 -1.86 -12.51 -4.50
N LYS A 167 -1.74 -11.18 -4.54
CA LYS A 167 -2.63 -10.22 -3.87
C LYS A 167 -3.51 -9.53 -4.88
N SER A 168 -4.72 -9.11 -4.46
CA SER A 168 -5.65 -8.38 -5.32
C SER A 168 -6.32 -7.24 -4.59
N ALA A 169 -6.70 -6.20 -5.36
CA ALA A 169 -7.54 -5.10 -4.90
C ALA A 169 -8.57 -4.80 -5.99
N SER A 170 -9.77 -4.36 -5.61
CA SER A 170 -10.85 -4.10 -6.55
C SER A 170 -11.54 -2.77 -6.28
N ILE A 171 -11.97 -2.12 -7.35
CA ILE A 171 -12.88 -0.98 -7.34
C ILE A 171 -14.27 -1.51 -7.68
N ASN A 172 -15.23 -1.32 -6.79
CA ASN A 172 -16.63 -1.72 -7.00
C ASN A 172 -17.57 -0.82 -6.16
N PRO A 173 -18.54 -0.14 -6.77
CA PRO A 173 -18.88 -0.17 -8.19
C PRO A 173 -18.00 0.73 -9.06
N VAL A 174 -17.86 0.38 -10.33
CA VAL A 174 -17.41 1.27 -11.39
C VAL A 174 -18.61 1.62 -12.24
N THR A 175 -18.94 2.91 -12.33
CA THR A 175 -20.10 3.44 -13.07
C THR A 175 -19.61 4.33 -14.21
N ILE A 176 -20.02 4.02 -15.42
CA ILE A 176 -19.74 4.87 -16.58
C ILE A 176 -21.04 5.57 -16.98
N THR A 177 -21.03 6.90 -16.97
CA THR A 177 -22.16 7.74 -17.41
C THR A 177 -21.99 8.13 -18.88
N ALA A 178 -23.06 8.65 -19.50
CA ALA A 178 -22.97 9.17 -20.86
C ALA A 178 -21.92 10.29 -20.95
N GLY A 179 -21.17 10.29 -22.04
CA GLY A 179 -20.21 11.33 -22.38
C GLY A 179 -20.89 12.59 -22.94
N ALA A 180 -20.08 13.49 -23.50
CA ALA A 180 -20.57 14.69 -24.17
C ALA A 180 -21.44 14.35 -25.39
N ILE A 181 -22.42 15.21 -25.68
CA ILE A 181 -23.26 15.05 -26.88
C ILE A 181 -22.37 15.19 -28.13
N ALA A 182 -22.37 14.18 -28.98
CA ALA A 182 -21.65 14.18 -30.25
C ALA A 182 -22.58 14.30 -31.48
N SER A 183 -23.87 13.95 -31.33
CA SER A 183 -24.85 14.01 -32.43
C SER A 183 -26.27 14.18 -31.89
N VAL A 184 -27.13 14.68 -32.75
CA VAL A 184 -28.57 14.74 -32.51
C VAL A 184 -29.28 14.05 -33.68
N ASN A 185 -30.21 13.16 -33.37
CA ASN A 185 -31.02 12.47 -34.36
C ASN A 185 -32.50 12.73 -34.05
N ILE A 186 -33.30 13.01 -35.13
CA ILE A 186 -34.75 13.08 -35.04
C ILE A 186 -35.30 11.65 -35.00
N ARG A 187 -36.19 11.38 -34.06
CA ARG A 187 -36.85 10.07 -33.91
C ARG A 187 -38.36 10.28 -33.71
N ASN A 188 -39.15 9.29 -34.09
CA ASN A 188 -40.63 9.35 -34.02
C ASN A 188 -41.19 8.84 -32.68
N ALA A 189 -40.34 8.48 -31.72
CA ALA A 189 -40.71 8.13 -30.36
C ALA A 189 -39.67 8.61 -29.33
N ALA A 190 -40.13 8.86 -28.09
CA ALA A 190 -39.29 9.35 -26.99
C ALA A 190 -38.32 8.26 -26.45
N ASN A 191 -37.39 8.67 -25.58
CA ASN A 191 -36.47 7.81 -24.86
C ASN A 191 -35.65 6.85 -25.74
N ASN A 192 -35.13 7.34 -26.86
CA ASN A 192 -34.39 6.57 -27.86
C ASN A 192 -35.21 5.43 -28.50
N GLY A 193 -36.56 5.50 -28.40
CA GLY A 193 -37.48 4.59 -29.07
C GLY A 193 -37.73 4.97 -30.53
N GLY A 194 -38.48 4.10 -31.21
CA GLY A 194 -38.88 4.35 -32.61
C GLY A 194 -37.76 4.26 -33.61
N SER A 195 -38.01 4.69 -34.82
CA SER A 195 -37.10 4.72 -35.95
C SER A 195 -36.73 6.16 -36.31
N ALA A 196 -35.59 6.36 -36.98
CA ALA A 196 -35.34 7.59 -37.69
C ALA A 196 -36.44 7.76 -38.75
N PRO A 197 -37.05 8.96 -38.92
CA PRO A 197 -37.96 9.22 -40.02
C PRO A 197 -37.26 8.96 -41.36
N ALA A 198 -37.94 8.40 -42.31
CA ALA A 198 -37.45 8.15 -43.66
C ALA A 198 -37.27 9.50 -44.39
#